data_d2e1785390ea3638df4a7fd730ef83a1
#
_entry.id   d2e1785390ea3638df4a7fd730ef83a1
#
_cell.length_a   1.000
_cell.length_b   1.000
_cell.length_c   1.000
_cell.angle_alpha   90.00
_cell.angle_beta   90.00
_cell.angle_gamma   90.00
#
_symmetry.space_group_name_H-M   'P 1'
#
loop_
_entity.id
_entity.type
_entity.pdbx_description
1 polymer ?
#
loop_
_entity_poly.entity_id
_entity_poly.type
_entity_poly.pdbx_seq_one_letter_code
_entity_poly.pdbx_strand_id
1 'polypeptide(L)' 'MEYRKISVKEDFIKLDSALKLAGLVSTGGHAKTVIQNGEVKVNGEICTQRGKKLKTGDTAEYDGNGIVIE' A
#
# COMPACT_ATOMS: atom_id res chain seq x y z
N MET A 1 -8.78 10.22 8.39
CA MET A 1 -8.20 9.50 7.25
C MET A 1 -9.26 8.60 6.63
N GLU A 2 -9.38 8.64 5.33
CA GLU A 2 -10.28 7.75 4.62
C GLU A 2 -9.52 6.50 4.15
N TYR A 3 -10.16 5.35 4.33
CA TYR A 3 -9.59 4.09 3.87
C TYR A 3 -10.33 3.61 2.63
N ARG A 4 -9.58 3.26 1.58
CA ARG A 4 -10.12 2.65 0.36
C ARG A 4 -10.01 1.15 0.52
N LYS A 5 -11.09 0.45 0.19
CA LYS A 5 -11.11 -1.01 0.25
C LYS A 5 -10.63 -1.58 -1.08
N ILE A 6 -9.69 -2.51 -1.02
CA ILE A 6 -9.15 -3.18 -2.20
C ILE A 6 -9.40 -4.67 -2.06
N SER A 7 -10.13 -5.23 -3.01
CA SER A 7 -10.39 -6.68 -3.05
C SER A 7 -9.24 -7.36 -3.78
N VAL A 8 -8.72 -8.43 -3.18
CA VAL A 8 -7.64 -9.21 -3.75
C VAL A 8 -8.14 -10.61 -4.01
N LYS A 9 -8.00 -11.09 -5.25
CA LYS A 9 -8.42 -12.44 -5.62
C LYS A 9 -7.37 -13.49 -5.28
N GLU A 10 -6.15 -13.05 -5.02
CA GLU A 10 -5.04 -13.91 -4.68
C GLU A 10 -4.79 -13.89 -3.17
N ASP A 11 -3.85 -14.70 -2.69
CA ASP A 11 -3.54 -14.77 -1.26
C ASP A 11 -2.96 -13.47 -0.71
N PHE A 12 -2.36 -12.66 -1.55
CA PHE A 12 -1.75 -11.40 -1.13
C PHE A 12 -1.64 -10.42 -2.31
N ILE A 13 -1.35 -9.17 -1.98
CA ILE A 13 -0.97 -8.16 -2.96
C ILE A 13 0.30 -7.47 -2.45
N LYS A 14 1.22 -7.15 -3.33
CA LYS A 14 2.42 -6.42 -2.95
C LYS A 14 2.09 -4.97 -2.65
N LEU A 15 2.82 -4.35 -1.72
CA LEU A 15 2.57 -2.99 -1.29
C LEU A 15 2.58 -1.98 -2.43
N ASP A 16 3.56 -2.06 -3.34
CA ASP A 16 3.65 -1.16 -4.48
C ASP A 16 2.43 -1.31 -5.40
N SER A 17 1.99 -2.54 -5.64
CA SER A 17 0.80 -2.82 -6.44
C SER A 17 -0.47 -2.29 -5.76
N ALA A 18 -0.57 -2.42 -4.46
CA ALA A 18 -1.71 -1.93 -3.70
C ALA A 18 -1.85 -0.41 -3.79
N LEU A 19 -0.74 0.32 -3.64
CA LEU A 19 -0.73 1.77 -3.75
C LEU A 19 -1.15 2.23 -5.15
N LYS A 20 -0.67 1.53 -6.17
CA LYS A 20 -1.01 1.84 -7.56
C LYS A 20 -2.47 1.53 -7.84
N LEU A 21 -2.95 0.38 -7.41
CA LEU A 21 -4.34 -0.03 -7.61
C LEU A 21 -5.32 0.92 -6.93
N ALA A 22 -4.96 1.44 -5.77
CA ALA A 22 -5.78 2.41 -5.04
C ALA A 22 -5.73 3.82 -5.64
N GLY A 23 -4.85 4.05 -6.62
CA GLY A 23 -4.72 5.37 -7.23
C GLY A 23 -3.93 6.36 -6.38
N LEU A 24 -3.22 5.89 -5.36
CA LEU A 24 -2.41 6.78 -4.51
C LEU A 24 -1.10 7.15 -5.17
N VAL A 25 -0.61 6.31 -6.07
CA VAL A 25 0.56 6.59 -6.90
C VAL A 25 0.23 6.25 -8.34
N SER A 26 0.92 6.88 -9.29
CA SER A 26 0.60 6.75 -10.70
C SER A 26 1.36 5.62 -11.38
N THR A 27 2.55 5.32 -10.91
CA THR A 27 3.44 4.32 -11.55
C THR A 27 4.13 3.46 -10.49
N GLY A 28 4.71 2.33 -10.94
CA GLY A 28 5.52 1.49 -10.07
C GLY A 28 6.78 2.21 -9.58
N GLY A 29 7.37 3.07 -10.42
CA GLY A 29 8.53 3.86 -10.01
C GLY A 29 8.20 4.87 -8.92
N HIS A 30 7.03 5.51 -9.02
CA HIS A 30 6.56 6.42 -7.97
C HIS A 30 6.33 5.65 -6.66
N ALA A 31 5.68 4.48 -6.74
CA ALA A 31 5.46 3.64 -5.57
C ALA A 31 6.79 3.27 -4.91
N LYS A 32 7.77 2.81 -5.70
CA LYS A 32 9.09 2.46 -5.19
C LYS A 32 9.72 3.62 -4.45
N THR A 33 9.69 4.81 -5.02
CA THR A 33 10.29 6.00 -4.44
C THR A 33 9.68 6.35 -3.09
N VAL A 34 8.35 6.43 -3.00
CA VAL A 34 7.71 6.83 -1.75
C VAL A 34 7.84 5.76 -0.67
N ILE A 35 7.84 4.49 -1.04
CA ILE A 35 8.04 3.40 -0.08
C ILE A 35 9.47 3.44 0.48
N GLN A 36 10.47 3.55 -0.39
CA GLN A 36 11.87 3.56 0.04
C GLN A 36 12.23 4.80 0.85
N ASN A 37 11.52 5.91 0.63
CA ASN A 37 11.71 7.14 1.40
C ASN A 37 11.06 7.09 2.78
N GLY A 38 10.36 6.01 3.14
CA GLY A 38 9.72 5.90 4.44
C GLY A 38 8.42 6.69 4.55
N GLU A 39 7.78 7.00 3.42
CA GLU A 39 6.53 7.76 3.39
C GLU A 39 5.29 6.89 3.53
N VAL A 40 5.46 5.56 3.53
CA VAL A 40 4.35 4.60 3.56
C VAL A 40 4.38 3.82 4.86
N LYS A 41 3.22 3.64 5.47
CA LYS A 41 3.06 2.80 6.66
C LYS A 41 2.22 1.59 6.34
N VAL A 42 2.57 0.46 6.92
CA VAL A 42 1.80 -0.78 6.84
C VAL A 42 1.42 -1.17 8.26
N ASN A 43 0.12 -1.30 8.51
CA ASN A 43 -0.40 -1.62 9.85
C ASN A 43 0.16 -0.67 10.93
N GLY A 44 0.30 0.61 10.57
CA GLY A 44 0.75 1.65 11.50
C GLY A 44 2.25 1.81 11.62
N GLU A 45 3.05 1.01 10.91
CA GLU A 45 4.51 1.08 10.96
C GLU A 45 5.10 1.44 9.61
N ILE A 46 6.16 2.25 9.61
CA ILE A 46 6.86 2.62 8.38
C ILE A 46 7.42 1.37 7.72
N CYS A 47 7.11 1.20 6.44
CA CYS A 47 7.60 0.08 5.64
C CYS A 47 8.36 0.61 4.43
N THR A 48 9.60 0.16 4.26
CA THR A 48 10.45 0.56 3.14
C THR A 48 10.60 -0.53 2.09
N GLN A 49 9.86 -1.63 2.24
CA GLN A 49 9.92 -2.77 1.32
C GLN A 49 8.76 -2.71 0.34
N ARG A 50 9.03 -2.37 -0.91
CA ARG A 50 7.99 -2.30 -1.94
C ARG A 50 7.32 -3.64 -2.22
N GLY A 51 8.02 -4.72 -1.98
CA GLY A 51 7.52 -6.07 -2.17
C GLY A 51 6.83 -6.67 -0.96
N LYS A 52 6.55 -5.86 0.06
CA LYS A 52 5.84 -6.33 1.25
C LYS A 52 4.50 -6.92 0.86
N LYS A 53 4.25 -8.16 1.25
CA LYS A 53 2.99 -8.86 0.95
C LYS A 53 1.91 -8.42 1.93
N LEU A 54 0.81 -7.92 1.40
CA LEU A 54 -0.37 -7.52 2.17
C LEU A 54 -1.47 -8.55 1.98
N LYS A 55 -2.10 -8.94 3.08
CA LYS A 55 -3.18 -9.94 3.09
C LYS A 55 -4.46 -9.27 3.55
N THR A 56 -5.58 -9.99 3.41
CA THR A 56 -6.87 -9.52 3.91
C THR A 56 -6.75 -9.07 5.37
N GLY A 57 -7.22 -7.87 5.64
CA GLY A 57 -7.13 -7.24 6.96
C GLY A 57 -5.94 -6.32 7.15
N ASP A 58 -4.92 -6.40 6.27
CA ASP A 58 -3.78 -5.49 6.36
C ASP A 58 -4.16 -4.10 5.86
N THR A 59 -3.49 -3.09 6.39
CA THR A 59 -3.71 -1.70 5.98
C THR A 59 -2.40 -1.07 5.54
N ALA A 60 -2.51 -0.07 4.68
CA ALA A 60 -1.37 0.75 4.28
C ALA A 60 -1.81 2.21 4.24
N GLU A 61 -0.89 3.12 4.50
CA GLU A 61 -1.15 4.54 4.53
C GLU A 61 -0.08 5.30 3.76
N TYR A 62 -0.52 6.28 2.98
CA TYR A 62 0.38 7.17 2.25
C TYR A 62 -0.30 8.52 2.04
N ASP A 63 0.40 9.60 2.38
CA ASP A 63 -0.03 10.99 2.12
C ASP A 63 -1.45 11.28 2.64
N GLY A 64 -1.76 10.84 3.86
CA GLY A 64 -3.07 11.07 4.47
C GLY A 64 -4.18 10.18 3.96
N ASN A 65 -3.86 9.23 3.09
CA ASN A 65 -4.83 8.27 2.55
C ASN A 65 -4.52 6.88 3.04
N GLY A 66 -5.54 6.08 3.26
CA GLY A 66 -5.39 4.71 3.73
C GLY A 66 -5.99 3.70 2.76
N ILE A 67 -5.48 2.48 2.83
CA ILE A 67 -5.98 1.31 2.09
C ILE A 67 -6.21 0.20 3.08
N VAL A 68 -7.30 -0.55 2.90
CA VAL A 68 -7.51 -1.79 3.64
C VAL A 68 -7.72 -2.92 2.63
N ILE A 69 -7.04 -4.03 2.86
CA ILE A 69 -7.12 -5.20 1.97
C ILE A 69 -8.28 -6.09 2.44
N GLU A 70 -9.15 -6.40 1.50
CA GLU A 70 -10.31 -7.26 1.75
C GLU A 70 -10.12 -8.68 1.24
#